data_ce6f2e1f97f83cde021d68a97cb318c0
#
_entry.id   ce6f2e1f97f83cde021d68a97cb318c0
#
_cell.length_a   1.000
_cell.length_b   1.000
_cell.length_c   1.000
_cell.angle_alpha   90.00
_cell.angle_beta   90.00
_cell.angle_gamma   90.00
#
_symmetry.space_group_name_H-M   'P 1'
#
loop_
_entity.id
_entity.type
_entity.pdbx_description
1 polymer ?
#
loop_
_entity_poly.entity_id
_entity_poly.type
_entity_poly.pdbx_seq_one_letter_code
_entity_poly.pdbx_strand_id
1 'polypeptide(L)'
;GELAGVAMIRAYHEARGDTARTEILVPDAAHGTNPATAVMCGYSVREIPTDADGDVDLEALRAAVGPQTAGLMLTNPSTLGVFERRITEIAKIVHGAGGLLYYDGANLNAILGRVRPGDMGFDVMHINLHKTFSTPHGGGGPGAGPVAANERLAPFLPVPMVGMTDGKYHWLTERERPQTIGRLSANMGNAGVLLRAYVYARLLGREGMHRVAEYSTLNANYLLARLTRAGFVAAYPGRHATHEFIVTLKKLKERTGVTAMDVAKRLLDKGFHAPTTYFPLLVPECLLIEPTETEAKEELDRFVAAMTEILREAEENPELVKSAPHTLPVRRLDDVRAARELDLAWKPA
;
A
#
# COMPACT_ATOMS: atom_id res chain seq x y z
N GLY A 1 2.49 -0.55 13.12
CA GLY A 1 1.07 -0.19 13.02
C GLY A 1 0.22 -1.37 12.59
N GLU A 2 0.59 -2.05 11.52
CA GLU A 2 -0.22 -3.14 10.96
C GLU A 2 -0.44 -4.28 11.97
N LEU A 3 0.64 -4.81 12.57
CA LEU A 3 0.54 -5.80 13.63
C LEU A 3 -0.34 -5.35 14.80
N ALA A 4 -0.22 -4.08 15.21
CA ALA A 4 -1.05 -3.53 16.29
C ALA A 4 -2.54 -3.62 15.95
N GLY A 5 -2.94 -3.21 14.75
CA GLY A 5 -4.33 -3.22 14.35
C GLY A 5 -4.97 -4.61 14.36
N VAL A 6 -4.26 -5.61 13.84
CA VAL A 6 -4.75 -7.01 13.83
C VAL A 6 -4.74 -7.62 15.23
N ALA A 7 -3.71 -7.33 16.05
CA ALA A 7 -3.66 -7.76 17.46
C ALA A 7 -4.82 -7.17 18.29
N MET A 8 -5.22 -5.92 17.99
CA MET A 8 -6.38 -5.29 18.64
C MET A 8 -7.69 -5.97 18.24
N ILE A 9 -7.85 -6.39 16.99
CA ILE A 9 -9.00 -7.19 16.54
C ILE A 9 -9.05 -8.52 17.32
N ARG A 10 -7.90 -9.17 17.46
CA ARG A 10 -7.81 -10.42 18.23
C ARG A 10 -8.20 -10.20 19.68
N ALA A 11 -7.61 -9.23 20.37
CA ALA A 11 -7.90 -8.91 21.76
C ALA A 11 -9.39 -8.57 21.99
N TYR A 12 -10.02 -7.87 21.02
CA TYR A 12 -11.45 -7.58 21.07
C TYR A 12 -12.31 -8.85 21.08
N HIS A 13 -12.04 -9.80 20.19
CA HIS A 13 -12.80 -11.06 20.14
C HIS A 13 -12.54 -11.93 21.37
N GLU A 14 -11.28 -12.04 21.82
CA GLU A 14 -10.90 -12.76 23.04
C GLU A 14 -11.58 -12.19 24.30
N ALA A 15 -11.60 -10.86 24.46
CA ALA A 15 -12.26 -10.20 25.58
C ALA A 15 -13.77 -10.43 25.65
N ARG A 16 -14.40 -10.78 24.53
CA ARG A 16 -15.81 -11.13 24.41
C ARG A 16 -16.07 -12.65 24.55
N GLY A 17 -15.02 -13.45 24.71
CA GLY A 17 -15.13 -14.92 24.71
C GLY A 17 -15.47 -15.52 23.35
N ASP A 18 -15.35 -14.76 22.26
CA ASP A 18 -15.66 -15.21 20.89
C ASP A 18 -14.44 -15.92 20.27
N THR A 19 -14.13 -17.10 20.77
CA THR A 19 -12.96 -17.88 20.36
C THR A 19 -13.13 -18.56 19.00
N ALA A 20 -14.32 -18.51 18.41
CA ALA A 20 -14.59 -19.05 17.09
C ALA A 20 -14.01 -18.18 15.96
N ARG A 21 -13.63 -16.93 16.25
CA ARG A 21 -13.08 -15.98 15.29
C ARG A 21 -11.61 -16.26 14.99
N THR A 22 -11.36 -17.12 14.02
CA THR A 22 -10.03 -17.65 13.70
C THR A 22 -9.51 -17.27 12.32
N GLU A 23 -10.28 -16.50 11.54
CA GLU A 23 -9.99 -16.21 10.15
C GLU A 23 -10.03 -14.71 9.85
N ILE A 24 -9.03 -14.22 9.11
CA ILE A 24 -9.01 -12.90 8.50
C ILE A 24 -9.21 -13.05 6.98
N LEU A 25 -10.13 -12.26 6.43
CA LEU A 25 -10.34 -12.15 4.99
C LEU A 25 -9.36 -11.11 4.42
N VAL A 26 -8.76 -11.42 3.26
CA VAL A 26 -7.80 -10.54 2.59
C VAL A 26 -8.07 -10.56 1.09
N PRO A 27 -8.30 -9.42 0.42
CA PRO A 27 -8.39 -9.40 -1.05
C PRO A 27 -7.09 -9.87 -1.71
N ASP A 28 -7.19 -10.55 -2.84
CA ASP A 28 -6.04 -11.03 -3.63
C ASP A 28 -5.18 -9.88 -4.19
N ALA A 29 -5.75 -8.68 -4.28
CA ALA A 29 -5.04 -7.44 -4.61
C ALA A 29 -4.26 -6.85 -3.43
N ALA A 30 -4.37 -7.38 -2.20
CA ALA A 30 -3.72 -6.81 -1.03
C ALA A 30 -2.20 -6.97 -1.08
N HIS A 31 -1.49 -6.10 -0.38
CA HIS A 31 -0.05 -6.26 -0.16
C HIS A 31 0.23 -7.51 0.67
N GLY A 32 1.31 -8.23 0.35
CA GLY A 32 1.69 -9.47 1.03
C GLY A 32 1.92 -9.38 2.54
N THR A 33 2.10 -8.16 3.08
CA THR A 33 2.20 -7.94 4.53
C THR A 33 0.88 -8.17 5.25
N ASN A 34 -0.27 -7.96 4.61
CA ASN A 34 -1.59 -8.16 5.22
C ASN A 34 -1.81 -9.63 5.62
N PRO A 35 -1.71 -10.62 4.71
CA PRO A 35 -1.80 -12.01 5.10
C PRO A 35 -0.70 -12.45 6.06
N ALA A 36 0.54 -11.95 5.91
CA ALA A 36 1.63 -12.24 6.83
C ALA A 36 1.32 -11.77 8.26
N THR A 37 0.80 -10.56 8.42
CA THR A 37 0.42 -9.99 9.72
C THR A 37 -0.75 -10.77 10.35
N ALA A 38 -1.76 -11.18 9.56
CA ALA A 38 -2.85 -12.01 10.05
C ALA A 38 -2.32 -13.32 10.64
N VAL A 39 -1.40 -14.00 9.93
CA VAL A 39 -0.76 -15.24 10.40
C VAL A 39 0.09 -14.99 11.66
N MET A 40 0.85 -13.89 11.71
CA MET A 40 1.62 -13.52 12.92
C MET A 40 0.73 -13.30 14.14
N CYS A 41 -0.50 -12.86 13.96
CA CYS A 41 -1.51 -12.73 15.02
C CYS A 41 -2.26 -14.05 15.31
N GLY A 42 -1.90 -15.15 14.67
CA GLY A 42 -2.49 -16.48 14.90
C GLY A 42 -3.80 -16.74 14.17
N TYR A 43 -4.11 -15.96 13.14
CA TYR A 43 -5.26 -16.17 12.27
C TYR A 43 -4.92 -17.02 11.04
N SER A 44 -5.88 -17.79 10.55
CA SER A 44 -5.87 -18.26 9.17
C SER A 44 -6.26 -17.11 8.21
N VAL A 45 -5.84 -17.24 6.97
CA VAL A 45 -6.15 -16.25 5.92
C VAL A 45 -7.06 -16.90 4.89
N ARG A 46 -8.14 -16.20 4.53
CA ARG A 46 -8.94 -16.53 3.36
C ARG A 46 -8.86 -15.41 2.36
N GLU A 47 -8.39 -15.75 1.17
CA GLU A 47 -8.32 -14.82 0.06
C GLU A 47 -9.70 -14.57 -0.55
N ILE A 48 -10.00 -13.32 -0.89
CA ILE A 48 -11.21 -12.90 -1.58
C ILE A 48 -10.81 -12.39 -2.97
N PRO A 49 -11.39 -12.92 -4.05
CA PRO A 49 -11.03 -12.50 -5.39
C PRO A 49 -11.46 -11.07 -5.69
N THR A 50 -10.74 -10.47 -6.64
CA THR A 50 -11.04 -9.18 -7.26
C THR A 50 -11.83 -9.40 -8.54
N ASP A 51 -12.85 -8.58 -8.79
CA ASP A 51 -13.62 -8.61 -10.04
C ASP A 51 -12.89 -7.94 -11.22
N ALA A 52 -13.49 -8.00 -12.40
CA ALA A 52 -12.91 -7.46 -13.63
C ALA A 52 -12.67 -5.92 -13.60
N ASP A 53 -13.37 -5.20 -12.73
CA ASP A 53 -13.23 -3.76 -12.54
C ASP A 53 -12.17 -3.38 -11.49
N GLY A 54 -11.60 -4.37 -10.80
CA GLY A 54 -10.62 -4.15 -9.73
C GLY A 54 -11.25 -3.92 -8.36
N ASP A 55 -12.55 -4.10 -8.19
CA ASP A 55 -13.23 -4.07 -6.90
C ASP A 55 -13.25 -5.47 -6.27
N VAL A 56 -13.49 -5.55 -4.97
CA VAL A 56 -13.67 -6.84 -4.27
C VAL A 56 -14.92 -7.54 -4.80
N ASP A 57 -14.83 -8.83 -5.12
CA ASP A 57 -15.99 -9.63 -5.51
C ASP A 57 -16.94 -9.81 -4.32
N LEU A 58 -18.09 -9.12 -4.37
CA LEU A 58 -19.07 -9.15 -3.27
C LEU A 58 -19.74 -10.50 -3.10
N GLU A 59 -19.95 -11.26 -4.16
CA GLU A 59 -20.58 -12.58 -4.05
C GLU A 59 -19.61 -13.57 -3.38
N ALA A 60 -18.34 -13.54 -3.77
CA ALA A 60 -17.30 -14.29 -3.10
C ALA A 60 -17.15 -13.88 -1.63
N LEU A 61 -17.19 -12.56 -1.34
CA LEU A 61 -17.16 -12.06 0.04
C LEU A 61 -18.35 -12.56 0.85
N ARG A 62 -19.59 -12.49 0.32
CA ARG A 62 -20.80 -13.01 1.00
C ARG A 62 -20.71 -14.48 1.30
N ALA A 63 -20.15 -15.27 0.37
CA ALA A 63 -19.94 -16.70 0.55
C ALA A 63 -18.84 -17.05 1.56
N ALA A 64 -17.86 -16.14 1.75
CA ALA A 64 -16.72 -16.35 2.63
C ALA A 64 -16.99 -15.98 4.09
N VAL A 65 -17.79 -14.93 4.35
CA VAL A 65 -18.05 -14.49 5.73
C VAL A 65 -18.84 -15.51 6.54
N GLY A 66 -18.47 -15.66 7.80
CA GLY A 66 -19.14 -16.63 8.69
C GLY A 66 -18.76 -16.44 10.16
N PRO A 67 -19.16 -17.37 11.03
CA PRO A 67 -18.85 -17.31 12.45
C PRO A 67 -17.35 -17.28 12.78
N GLN A 68 -16.51 -17.82 11.88
CA GLN A 68 -15.05 -17.84 12.02
C GLN A 68 -14.38 -16.53 11.59
N THR A 69 -15.09 -15.66 10.90
CA THR A 69 -14.53 -14.40 10.37
C THR A 69 -14.25 -13.41 11.50
N ALA A 70 -12.99 -13.17 11.83
CA ALA A 70 -12.58 -12.14 12.79
C ALA A 70 -12.61 -10.74 12.18
N GLY A 71 -12.26 -10.62 10.89
CA GLY A 71 -12.29 -9.36 10.18
C GLY A 71 -11.83 -9.47 8.73
N LEU A 72 -11.79 -8.29 8.09
CA LEU A 72 -11.28 -8.13 6.73
C LEU A 72 -10.21 -7.04 6.74
N MET A 73 -9.03 -7.32 6.16
CA MET A 73 -7.97 -6.33 5.93
C MET A 73 -8.09 -5.80 4.50
N LEU A 74 -8.21 -4.49 4.36
CA LEU A 74 -8.43 -3.86 3.06
C LEU A 74 -7.61 -2.56 2.93
N THR A 75 -6.95 -2.41 1.79
CA THR A 75 -6.35 -1.15 1.36
C THR A 75 -7.35 -0.41 0.48
N ASN A 76 -7.68 0.85 0.80
CA ASN A 76 -8.55 1.66 -0.05
C ASN A 76 -8.05 3.11 -0.14
N PRO A 77 -7.58 3.58 -1.32
CA PRO A 77 -7.55 2.89 -2.61
C PRO A 77 -6.68 1.64 -2.62
N SER A 78 -7.03 0.67 -3.48
CA SER A 78 -6.30 -0.59 -3.58
C SER A 78 -4.94 -0.42 -4.27
N THR A 79 -4.08 -1.42 -4.17
CA THR A 79 -2.80 -1.51 -4.91
C THR A 79 -2.98 -1.63 -6.43
N LEU A 80 -4.23 -1.78 -6.90
CA LEU A 80 -4.58 -1.71 -8.32
C LEU A 80 -4.71 -0.28 -8.84
N GLY A 81 -4.57 0.72 -7.96
CA GLY A 81 -4.73 2.13 -8.28
C GLY A 81 -6.20 2.57 -8.40
N VAL A 82 -7.14 1.79 -7.88
CA VAL A 82 -8.58 2.08 -7.94
C VAL A 82 -9.19 2.19 -6.54
N PHE A 83 -10.20 3.05 -6.42
CA PHE A 83 -10.96 3.21 -5.19
C PHE A 83 -12.08 2.17 -5.13
N GLU A 84 -12.19 1.40 -4.03
CA GLU A 84 -13.28 0.45 -3.82
C GLU A 84 -14.62 1.18 -3.65
N ARG A 85 -15.45 1.10 -4.66
CA ARG A 85 -16.71 1.85 -4.76
C ARG A 85 -17.79 1.32 -3.80
N ARG A 86 -17.70 0.04 -3.45
CA ARG A 86 -18.70 -0.68 -2.65
C ARG A 86 -18.28 -0.86 -1.19
N ILE A 87 -17.33 -0.03 -0.72
CA ILE A 87 -16.77 -0.16 0.62
C ILE A 87 -17.81 -0.15 1.73
N THR A 88 -18.86 0.65 1.61
CA THR A 88 -19.95 0.68 2.61
C THR A 88 -20.79 -0.59 2.62
N GLU A 89 -20.90 -1.28 1.49
CA GLU A 89 -21.56 -2.59 1.40
C GLU A 89 -20.66 -3.69 1.97
N ILE A 90 -19.37 -3.67 1.64
CA ILE A 90 -18.35 -4.55 2.25
C ILE A 90 -18.41 -4.43 3.78
N ALA A 91 -18.44 -3.21 4.30
CA ALA A 91 -18.52 -2.97 5.73
C ALA A 91 -19.77 -3.59 6.35
N LYS A 92 -20.95 -3.43 5.71
CA LYS A 92 -22.19 -4.06 6.17
C LYS A 92 -22.13 -5.58 6.18
N ILE A 93 -21.54 -6.19 5.16
CA ILE A 93 -21.39 -7.64 5.06
C ILE A 93 -20.52 -8.17 6.19
N VAL A 94 -19.33 -7.60 6.40
CA VAL A 94 -18.38 -8.05 7.41
C VAL A 94 -18.90 -7.80 8.83
N HIS A 95 -19.44 -6.59 9.10
CA HIS A 95 -20.04 -6.28 10.41
C HIS A 95 -21.28 -7.13 10.69
N GLY A 96 -22.11 -7.42 9.68
CA GLY A 96 -23.27 -8.28 9.80
C GLY A 96 -22.91 -9.70 10.21
N ALA A 97 -21.74 -10.19 9.84
CA ALA A 97 -21.19 -11.46 10.29
C ALA A 97 -20.46 -11.37 11.65
N GLY A 98 -20.36 -10.19 12.24
CA GLY A 98 -19.68 -9.94 13.52
C GLY A 98 -18.16 -9.73 13.41
N GLY A 99 -17.63 -9.67 12.20
CA GLY A 99 -16.22 -9.32 11.93
C GLY A 99 -15.96 -7.82 12.02
N LEU A 100 -14.69 -7.43 11.96
CA LEU A 100 -14.22 -6.04 12.00
C LEU A 100 -13.47 -5.66 10.73
N LEU A 101 -13.44 -4.36 10.39
CA LEU A 101 -12.68 -3.86 9.25
C LEU A 101 -11.38 -3.20 9.67
N TYR A 102 -10.31 -3.67 9.07
CA TYR A 102 -8.98 -3.08 9.18
C TYR A 102 -8.63 -2.31 7.90
N TYR A 103 -8.25 -1.05 8.05
CA TYR A 103 -7.77 -0.20 6.97
C TYR A 103 -6.25 -0.21 6.89
N ASP A 104 -5.73 -0.70 5.77
CA ASP A 104 -4.33 -0.48 5.42
C ASP A 104 -4.16 0.93 4.86
N GLY A 105 -3.51 1.79 5.64
CA GLY A 105 -3.30 3.20 5.31
C GLY A 105 -2.11 3.46 4.39
N ALA A 106 -1.62 2.45 3.67
CA ALA A 106 -0.50 2.61 2.73
C ALA A 106 -0.78 3.66 1.66
N ASN A 107 -2.03 3.74 1.18
CA ASN A 107 -2.46 4.63 0.11
C ASN A 107 -3.28 5.85 0.60
N LEU A 108 -3.10 6.23 1.87
CA LEU A 108 -3.83 7.34 2.48
C LEU A 108 -3.58 8.69 1.78
N ASN A 109 -2.40 8.89 1.17
CA ASN A 109 -2.06 10.08 0.40
C ASN A 109 -3.08 10.41 -0.69
N ALA A 110 -3.68 9.40 -1.32
CA ALA A 110 -4.67 9.59 -2.38
C ALA A 110 -6.02 10.15 -1.90
N ILE A 111 -6.32 10.06 -0.60
CA ILE A 111 -7.63 10.44 -0.04
C ILE A 111 -7.57 11.50 1.06
N LEU A 112 -6.39 12.09 1.30
CA LEU A 112 -6.20 13.10 2.34
C LEU A 112 -7.21 14.25 2.23
N GLY A 113 -7.97 14.44 3.33
CA GLY A 113 -8.98 15.48 3.41
C GLY A 113 -10.21 15.28 2.52
N ARG A 114 -10.31 14.18 1.79
CA ARG A 114 -11.45 13.84 0.92
C ARG A 114 -12.36 12.77 1.50
N VAL A 115 -11.76 11.73 2.05
CA VAL A 115 -12.49 10.62 2.67
C VAL A 115 -11.83 10.28 4.01
N ARG A 116 -12.65 9.98 5.02
CA ARG A 116 -12.18 9.48 6.31
C ARG A 116 -12.43 7.98 6.39
N PRO A 117 -11.43 7.15 6.70
CA PRO A 117 -11.63 5.69 6.80
C PRO A 117 -12.75 5.26 7.75
N GLY A 118 -12.94 5.96 8.88
CA GLY A 118 -14.06 5.70 9.79
C GLY A 118 -15.44 5.87 9.16
N ASP A 119 -15.61 6.83 8.23
CA ASP A 119 -16.89 7.05 7.54
C ASP A 119 -17.19 5.93 6.50
N MET A 120 -16.15 5.22 6.06
CA MET A 120 -16.28 4.03 5.22
C MET A 120 -16.61 2.76 6.00
N GLY A 121 -16.59 2.82 7.34
CA GLY A 121 -16.90 1.69 8.22
C GLY A 121 -15.69 0.95 8.78
N PHE A 122 -14.48 1.46 8.62
CA PHE A 122 -13.29 0.86 9.22
C PHE A 122 -13.24 1.04 10.73
N ASP A 123 -12.89 -0.03 11.45
CA ASP A 123 -12.80 -0.07 12.92
C ASP A 123 -11.42 0.31 13.44
N VAL A 124 -10.39 -0.01 12.68
CA VAL A 124 -8.98 0.27 12.99
C VAL A 124 -8.23 0.58 11.71
N MET A 125 -7.22 1.44 11.82
CA MET A 125 -6.32 1.77 10.73
C MET A 125 -4.89 1.93 11.20
N HIS A 126 -3.94 1.67 10.31
CA HIS A 126 -2.57 2.16 10.46
C HIS A 126 -2.23 3.19 9.39
N ILE A 127 -1.21 3.98 9.63
CA ILE A 127 -0.68 4.96 8.70
C ILE A 127 0.80 4.65 8.46
N ASN A 128 1.20 4.56 7.18
CA ASN A 128 2.60 4.51 6.80
C ASN A 128 3.15 5.95 6.73
N LEU A 129 3.86 6.41 7.76
CA LEU A 129 4.44 7.75 7.75
C LEU A 129 5.46 7.94 6.63
N HIS A 130 6.18 6.88 6.27
CA HIS A 130 7.15 6.86 5.17
C HIS A 130 6.53 6.91 3.76
N LYS A 131 5.20 6.94 3.66
CA LYS A 131 4.45 7.17 2.42
C LYS A 131 3.76 8.53 2.48
N THR A 132 2.62 8.60 3.13
CA THR A 132 1.76 9.80 3.21
C THR A 132 2.43 11.02 3.84
N PHE A 133 3.35 10.84 4.79
CA PHE A 133 3.97 11.94 5.55
C PHE A 133 5.45 12.16 5.22
N SER A 134 5.95 11.59 4.12
CA SER A 134 7.29 11.85 3.59
C SER A 134 8.43 11.65 4.62
N THR A 135 8.31 10.63 5.47
CA THR A 135 9.37 10.28 6.41
C THR A 135 10.24 9.15 5.84
N PRO A 136 11.44 8.88 6.38
CA PRO A 136 12.26 7.78 5.90
C PRO A 136 11.62 6.42 6.20
N HIS A 137 11.76 5.47 5.26
CA HIS A 137 11.47 4.04 5.43
C HIS A 137 12.64 3.32 6.11
N GLY A 138 13.85 3.70 5.78
CA GLY A 138 15.08 3.17 6.37
C GLY A 138 15.38 1.70 6.06
N GLY A 139 14.80 1.15 4.99
CA GLY A 139 15.01 -0.25 4.60
C GLY A 139 14.52 -1.27 5.64
N GLY A 140 13.47 -0.93 6.40
CA GLY A 140 12.94 -1.73 7.47
C GLY A 140 13.12 -1.15 8.89
N GLY A 141 13.54 0.06 8.97
CA GLY A 141 13.68 0.95 10.14
C GLY A 141 14.52 2.14 9.73
N PRO A 142 14.38 3.32 10.22
CA PRO A 142 13.71 3.87 11.39
C PRO A 142 12.27 4.30 11.11
N GLY A 143 11.41 3.40 10.74
CA GLY A 143 10.01 3.68 10.46
C GLY A 143 9.16 3.95 11.71
N ALA A 144 7.93 4.44 11.48
CA ALA A 144 6.85 4.49 12.46
C ALA A 144 5.51 4.30 11.75
N GLY A 145 4.55 3.70 12.45
CA GLY A 145 3.22 3.42 11.92
C GLY A 145 2.15 3.71 12.98
N PRO A 146 1.65 4.94 13.06
CA PRO A 146 0.54 5.27 13.95
C PRO A 146 -0.68 4.39 13.68
N VAL A 147 -1.41 4.09 14.75
CA VAL A 147 -2.67 3.34 14.71
C VAL A 147 -3.78 4.24 15.24
N ALA A 148 -4.90 4.25 14.56
CA ALA A 148 -6.14 4.88 15.02
C ALA A 148 -7.25 3.82 15.05
N ALA A 149 -8.18 3.95 15.98
CA ALA A 149 -9.27 3.01 16.18
C ALA A 149 -10.55 3.72 16.56
N ASN A 150 -11.68 3.09 16.26
CA ASN A 150 -12.98 3.53 16.76
C ASN A 150 -13.14 3.14 18.25
N GLU A 151 -14.31 3.53 18.83
CA GLU A 151 -14.58 3.30 20.25
C GLU A 151 -14.55 1.82 20.65
N ARG A 152 -14.89 0.89 19.77
CA ARG A 152 -14.85 -0.55 20.05
C ARG A 152 -13.44 -1.05 20.33
N LEU A 153 -12.48 -0.55 19.55
CA LEU A 153 -11.09 -1.01 19.60
C LEU A 153 -10.18 -0.08 20.41
N ALA A 154 -10.64 1.14 20.73
CA ALA A 154 -9.86 2.08 21.53
C ALA A 154 -9.34 1.51 22.88
N PRO A 155 -10.09 0.66 23.63
CA PRO A 155 -9.57 0.04 24.86
C PRO A 155 -8.31 -0.81 24.67
N PHE A 156 -8.14 -1.39 23.47
CA PHE A 156 -7.06 -2.31 23.13
C PHE A 156 -5.81 -1.65 22.53
N LEU A 157 -5.81 -0.31 22.37
CA LEU A 157 -4.66 0.43 21.85
C LEU A 157 -3.38 0.09 22.63
N PRO A 158 -2.22 -0.03 21.94
CA PRO A 158 -0.95 -0.33 22.58
C PRO A 158 -0.51 0.77 23.53
N VAL A 159 0.29 0.41 24.53
CA VAL A 159 0.92 1.33 25.48
C VAL A 159 2.45 1.31 25.31
N PRO A 160 3.18 2.35 25.77
CA PRO A 160 2.71 3.55 26.45
C PRO A 160 2.03 4.53 25.47
N MET A 161 1.09 5.31 25.99
CA MET A 161 0.46 6.44 25.30
C MET A 161 0.63 7.72 26.13
N VAL A 162 0.51 8.87 25.48
CA VAL A 162 0.48 10.15 26.16
C VAL A 162 -0.96 10.49 26.54
N GLY A 163 -1.21 10.67 27.82
CA GLY A 163 -2.44 11.23 28.37
C GLY A 163 -2.26 12.67 28.82
N MET A 164 -3.36 13.37 29.06
CA MET A 164 -3.36 14.72 29.64
C MET A 164 -4.45 14.82 30.70
N THR A 165 -4.07 15.23 31.91
CA THR A 165 -5.01 15.51 32.99
C THR A 165 -4.65 16.86 33.60
N ASP A 166 -5.60 17.74 33.76
CA ASP A 166 -5.42 19.09 34.31
C ASP A 166 -4.28 19.89 33.63
N GLY A 167 -4.18 19.77 32.30
CA GLY A 167 -3.15 20.44 31.50
C GLY A 167 -1.75 19.85 31.61
N LYS A 168 -1.56 18.75 32.34
CA LYS A 168 -0.27 18.06 32.48
C LYS A 168 -0.24 16.76 31.69
N TYR A 169 0.82 16.58 30.90
CA TYR A 169 1.05 15.34 30.19
C TYR A 169 1.63 14.26 31.10
N HIS A 170 1.17 13.04 30.92
CA HIS A 170 1.65 11.86 31.62
C HIS A 170 1.58 10.63 30.72
N TRP A 171 2.28 9.59 31.12
CA TRP A 171 2.21 8.31 30.43
C TRP A 171 1.00 7.50 30.89
N LEU A 172 0.24 6.97 29.92
CA LEU A 172 -0.74 5.92 30.13
C LEU A 172 -0.04 4.58 29.90
N THR A 173 -0.15 3.70 30.89
CA THR A 173 0.47 2.37 30.88
C THR A 173 -0.60 1.28 30.99
N GLU A 174 -0.20 0.05 31.14
CA GLU A 174 -1.11 -1.08 31.38
C GLU A 174 -2.00 -0.88 32.61
N ARG A 175 -1.53 -0.10 33.58
CA ARG A 175 -2.31 0.20 34.80
C ARG A 175 -3.56 1.05 34.50
N GLU A 176 -3.42 2.07 33.68
CA GLU A 176 -4.52 2.95 33.27
C GLU A 176 -5.33 2.37 32.10
N ARG A 177 -4.76 1.40 31.40
CA ARG A 177 -5.31 0.77 30.19
C ARG A 177 -5.28 -0.76 30.29
N PRO A 178 -6.08 -1.38 31.17
CA PRO A 178 -5.95 -2.82 31.48
C PRO A 178 -6.35 -3.76 30.32
N GLN A 179 -7.06 -3.27 29.31
CA GLN A 179 -7.44 -4.05 28.13
C GLN A 179 -6.45 -3.90 26.95
N THR A 180 -5.39 -3.10 27.12
CA THR A 180 -4.38 -2.88 26.08
C THR A 180 -3.78 -4.19 25.58
N ILE A 181 -3.41 -4.24 24.30
CA ILE A 181 -2.57 -5.34 23.77
C ILE A 181 -1.13 -5.30 24.28
N GLY A 182 -0.81 -4.35 25.18
CA GLY A 182 0.52 -4.22 25.76
C GLY A 182 1.48 -3.40 24.90
N ARG A 183 2.78 -3.63 25.14
CA ARG A 183 3.87 -2.89 24.49
C ARG A 183 4.32 -3.60 23.23
N LEU A 184 4.26 -2.89 22.10
CA LEU A 184 4.81 -3.36 20.82
C LEU A 184 6.23 -2.82 20.56
N SER A 185 6.62 -1.76 21.26
CA SER A 185 7.96 -1.17 21.20
C SER A 185 8.33 -0.61 22.59
N ALA A 186 9.61 -0.33 22.80
CA ALA A 186 10.11 0.23 24.07
C ALA A 186 9.46 1.60 24.40
N ASN A 187 9.19 2.40 23.34
CA ASN A 187 8.58 3.71 23.45
C ASN A 187 7.37 3.80 22.51
N MET A 188 6.71 4.94 22.48
CA MET A 188 5.51 5.20 21.65
C MET A 188 5.79 5.24 20.12
N GLY A 189 7.00 4.97 19.71
CA GLY A 189 7.45 4.96 18.32
C GLY A 189 8.80 5.65 18.14
N ASN A 190 9.23 5.82 16.88
CA ASN A 190 10.47 6.55 16.57
C ASN A 190 10.23 8.05 16.66
N ALA A 191 10.72 8.70 17.72
CA ALA A 191 10.50 10.13 17.97
C ALA A 191 11.00 11.02 16.83
N GLY A 192 12.14 10.69 16.20
CA GLY A 192 12.67 11.45 15.06
C GLY A 192 11.75 11.38 13.83
N VAL A 193 11.20 10.22 13.54
CA VAL A 193 10.24 10.02 12.44
C VAL A 193 8.92 10.73 12.73
N LEU A 194 8.42 10.64 13.97
CA LEU A 194 7.20 11.35 14.38
C LEU A 194 7.36 12.87 14.27
N LEU A 195 8.52 13.40 14.68
CA LEU A 195 8.82 14.83 14.54
C LEU A 195 8.86 15.27 13.07
N ARG A 196 9.46 14.48 12.19
CA ARG A 196 9.48 14.78 10.74
C ARG A 196 8.06 14.80 10.17
N ALA A 197 7.22 13.82 10.50
CA ALA A 197 5.82 13.79 10.09
C ALA A 197 5.05 15.02 10.60
N TYR A 198 5.29 15.42 11.86
CA TYR A 198 4.70 16.62 12.43
C TYR A 198 5.11 17.90 11.67
N VAL A 199 6.41 18.04 11.38
CA VAL A 199 6.93 19.21 10.62
C VAL A 199 6.30 19.23 9.23
N TYR A 200 6.24 18.08 8.52
CA TYR A 200 5.61 17.95 7.22
C TYR A 200 4.14 18.41 7.26
N ALA A 201 3.35 17.88 8.21
CA ALA A 201 1.95 18.25 8.37
C ALA A 201 1.76 19.75 8.71
N ARG A 202 2.63 20.29 9.55
CA ARG A 202 2.62 21.74 9.92
C ARG A 202 3.00 22.65 8.75
N LEU A 203 3.96 22.22 7.93
CA LEU A 203 4.42 22.97 6.75
C LEU A 203 3.32 23.05 5.68
N LEU A 204 2.66 21.94 5.41
CA LEU A 204 1.59 21.88 4.41
C LEU A 204 0.30 22.51 4.93
N GLY A 205 0.01 22.38 6.22
CA GLY A 205 -1.27 22.76 6.79
C GLY A 205 -2.44 22.01 6.19
N ARG A 206 -3.66 22.40 6.57
CA ARG A 206 -4.89 21.76 6.10
C ARG A 206 -5.01 21.79 4.56
N GLU A 207 -4.76 22.93 3.97
CA GLU A 207 -4.92 23.14 2.53
C GLU A 207 -3.88 22.34 1.73
N GLY A 208 -2.61 22.38 2.15
CA GLY A 208 -1.56 21.62 1.48
C GLY A 208 -1.80 20.11 1.54
N MET A 209 -2.29 19.58 2.67
CA MET A 209 -2.65 18.18 2.78
C MET A 209 -3.78 17.77 1.82
N HIS A 210 -4.77 18.63 1.60
CA HIS A 210 -5.80 18.39 0.56
C HIS A 210 -5.20 18.36 -0.84
N ARG A 211 -4.27 19.29 -1.13
CA ARG A 211 -3.61 19.37 -2.44
C ARG A 211 -2.74 18.15 -2.73
N VAL A 212 -2.16 17.50 -1.72
CA VAL A 212 -1.44 16.23 -1.93
C VAL A 212 -2.34 15.21 -2.62
N ALA A 213 -3.54 14.96 -2.11
CA ALA A 213 -4.48 14.02 -2.72
C ALA A 213 -4.94 14.47 -4.12
N GLU A 214 -5.20 15.77 -4.29
CA GLU A 214 -5.63 16.32 -5.58
C GLU A 214 -4.58 16.17 -6.68
N TYR A 215 -3.34 16.58 -6.38
CA TYR A 215 -2.27 16.54 -7.37
C TYR A 215 -1.78 15.12 -7.64
N SER A 216 -1.70 14.24 -6.63
CA SER A 216 -1.33 12.84 -6.88
C SER A 216 -2.34 12.16 -7.80
N THR A 217 -3.64 12.39 -7.57
CA THR A 217 -4.71 11.86 -8.44
C THR A 217 -4.69 12.50 -9.82
N LEU A 218 -4.50 13.82 -9.92
CA LEU A 218 -4.40 14.52 -11.20
C LEU A 218 -3.23 14.01 -12.04
N ASN A 219 -2.04 13.90 -11.43
CA ASN A 219 -0.83 13.47 -12.10
C ASN A 219 -0.95 12.01 -12.60
N ALA A 220 -1.52 11.12 -11.78
CA ALA A 220 -1.75 9.73 -12.18
C ALA A 220 -2.70 9.63 -13.37
N ASN A 221 -3.84 10.33 -13.35
CA ASN A 221 -4.80 10.32 -14.47
C ASN A 221 -4.24 11.00 -15.72
N TYR A 222 -3.42 12.06 -15.56
CA TYR A 222 -2.74 12.70 -16.68
C TYR A 222 -1.79 11.70 -17.37
N LEU A 223 -0.92 11.02 -16.60
CA LEU A 223 -0.01 10.02 -17.16
C LEU A 223 -0.76 8.85 -17.79
N LEU A 224 -1.76 8.30 -17.10
CA LEU A 224 -2.57 7.20 -17.60
C LEU A 224 -3.18 7.53 -18.99
N ALA A 225 -3.79 8.72 -19.12
CA ALA A 225 -4.38 9.17 -20.36
C ALA A 225 -3.32 9.36 -21.48
N ARG A 226 -2.14 9.89 -21.16
CA ARG A 226 -1.05 10.11 -22.12
C ARG A 226 -0.42 8.79 -22.56
N LEU A 227 -0.15 7.88 -21.63
CA LEU A 227 0.42 6.55 -21.96
C LEU A 227 -0.57 5.70 -22.75
N THR A 228 -1.86 5.73 -22.42
CA THR A 228 -2.89 5.02 -23.19
C THR A 228 -2.94 5.52 -24.64
N ARG A 229 -2.87 6.85 -24.85
CA ARG A 229 -2.79 7.43 -26.20
C ARG A 229 -1.50 7.04 -26.95
N ALA A 230 -0.41 6.80 -26.22
CA ALA A 230 0.86 6.34 -26.78
C ALA A 230 0.89 4.83 -27.07
N GLY A 231 -0.19 4.09 -26.79
CA GLY A 231 -0.34 2.67 -27.11
C GLY A 231 -0.12 1.69 -25.94
N PHE A 232 0.08 2.19 -24.72
CA PHE A 232 0.13 1.34 -23.53
C PHE A 232 -1.28 0.87 -23.14
N VAL A 233 -1.35 -0.33 -22.57
CA VAL A 233 -2.63 -0.95 -22.17
C VAL A 233 -2.82 -0.77 -20.66
N ALA A 234 -3.85 0.01 -20.28
CA ALA A 234 -4.26 0.10 -18.88
C ALA A 234 -4.84 -1.24 -18.40
N ALA A 235 -4.52 -1.65 -17.18
CA ALA A 235 -5.08 -2.87 -16.59
C ALA A 235 -6.59 -2.75 -16.36
N TYR A 236 -7.04 -1.57 -15.95
CA TYR A 236 -8.46 -1.27 -15.68
C TYR A 236 -8.94 -0.07 -16.52
N PRO A 237 -9.19 -0.25 -17.81
CA PRO A 237 -9.43 0.86 -18.75
C PRO A 237 -10.74 1.63 -18.49
N GLY A 238 -11.71 1.00 -17.79
CA GLY A 238 -12.97 1.62 -17.39
C GLY A 238 -12.90 2.43 -16.09
N ARG A 239 -11.71 2.51 -15.45
CA ARG A 239 -11.55 3.15 -14.13
C ARG A 239 -10.63 4.36 -14.20
N HIS A 240 -10.98 5.38 -13.42
CA HIS A 240 -10.03 6.46 -13.12
C HIS A 240 -9.00 5.95 -12.10
N ALA A 241 -7.75 6.37 -12.30
CA ALA A 241 -6.69 6.16 -11.33
C ALA A 241 -6.96 6.97 -10.04
N THR A 242 -6.48 6.48 -8.93
CA THR A 242 -6.29 7.27 -7.71
C THR A 242 -4.95 7.98 -7.77
N HIS A 243 -3.97 7.61 -6.98
CA HIS A 243 -2.62 8.19 -7.00
C HIS A 243 -1.63 7.38 -7.85
N GLU A 244 -2.01 6.16 -8.21
CA GLU A 244 -1.22 5.21 -8.99
C GLU A 244 -2.13 4.48 -9.98
N PHE A 245 -1.52 3.83 -10.96
CA PHE A 245 -2.22 3.02 -11.96
C PHE A 245 -1.30 1.93 -12.52
N ILE A 246 -1.90 0.94 -13.16
CA ILE A 246 -1.16 -0.18 -13.76
C ILE A 246 -1.30 -0.16 -15.26
N VAL A 247 -0.16 -0.31 -15.95
CA VAL A 247 -0.10 -0.69 -17.36
C VAL A 247 0.45 -2.11 -17.50
N THR A 248 -0.11 -2.89 -18.42
CA THR A 248 0.39 -4.22 -18.74
C THR A 248 1.17 -4.22 -20.05
N LEU A 249 2.31 -4.86 -20.05
CA LEU A 249 3.18 -5.06 -21.21
C LEU A 249 3.04 -6.47 -21.81
N LYS A 250 2.03 -7.24 -21.40
CA LYS A 250 1.80 -8.62 -21.86
C LYS A 250 1.84 -8.73 -23.39
N LYS A 251 1.10 -7.86 -24.10
CA LYS A 251 1.10 -7.85 -25.57
C LYS A 251 2.44 -7.48 -26.19
N LEU A 252 3.19 -6.57 -25.56
CA LEU A 252 4.55 -6.21 -26.00
C LEU A 252 5.48 -7.43 -25.89
N LYS A 253 5.46 -8.09 -24.74
CA LYS A 253 6.25 -9.31 -24.50
C LYS A 253 5.92 -10.42 -25.51
N GLU A 254 4.64 -10.65 -25.80
CA GLU A 254 4.20 -11.65 -26.77
C GLU A 254 4.76 -11.38 -28.18
N ARG A 255 4.89 -10.11 -28.60
CA ARG A 255 5.39 -9.73 -29.92
C ARG A 255 6.91 -9.65 -30.01
N THR A 256 7.57 -9.12 -28.98
CA THR A 256 9.00 -8.75 -29.03
C THR A 256 9.88 -9.54 -28.09
N GLY A 257 9.30 -10.22 -27.13
CA GLY A 257 9.99 -10.87 -26.03
C GLY A 257 10.53 -9.91 -24.96
N VAL A 258 10.24 -8.60 -25.06
CA VAL A 258 10.64 -7.59 -24.08
C VAL A 258 9.70 -7.65 -22.88
N THR A 259 10.26 -7.80 -21.69
CA THR A 259 9.51 -7.92 -20.42
C THR A 259 9.31 -6.58 -19.72
N ALA A 260 8.43 -6.54 -18.71
CA ALA A 260 8.27 -5.38 -17.84
C ALA A 260 9.59 -4.98 -17.14
N MET A 261 10.39 -5.97 -16.72
CA MET A 261 11.72 -5.74 -16.14
C MET A 261 12.68 -5.08 -17.14
N ASP A 262 12.64 -5.48 -18.41
CA ASP A 262 13.50 -4.88 -19.45
C ASP A 262 13.16 -3.40 -19.65
N VAL A 263 11.87 -3.07 -19.74
CA VAL A 263 11.40 -1.68 -19.82
C VAL A 263 11.80 -0.89 -18.57
N ALA A 264 11.66 -1.45 -17.39
CA ALA A 264 12.07 -0.82 -16.14
C ALA A 264 13.59 -0.52 -16.13
N LYS A 265 14.43 -1.47 -16.57
CA LYS A 265 15.88 -1.25 -16.69
C LYS A 265 16.22 -0.21 -17.75
N ARG A 266 15.49 -0.17 -18.87
CA ARG A 266 15.69 0.86 -19.91
C ARG A 266 15.29 2.25 -19.46
N LEU A 267 14.28 2.38 -18.59
CA LEU A 267 13.89 3.66 -17.95
C LEU A 267 15.04 4.26 -17.12
N LEU A 268 15.86 3.43 -16.46
CA LEU A 268 17.06 3.90 -15.74
C LEU A 268 18.03 4.62 -16.68
N ASP A 269 18.23 4.12 -17.91
CA ASP A 269 19.06 4.79 -18.92
C ASP A 269 18.50 6.13 -19.38
N LYS A 270 17.18 6.31 -19.27
CA LYS A 270 16.49 7.59 -19.56
C LYS A 270 16.45 8.55 -18.37
N GLY A 271 17.07 8.16 -17.24
CA GLY A 271 17.16 8.98 -16.03
C GLY A 271 15.90 8.97 -15.16
N PHE A 272 15.05 7.97 -15.31
CA PHE A 272 13.86 7.78 -14.48
C PHE A 272 14.03 6.65 -13.47
N HIS A 273 13.49 6.84 -12.26
CA HIS A 273 13.30 5.75 -11.33
C HIS A 273 12.29 4.76 -11.91
N ALA A 274 12.67 3.48 -11.94
CA ALA A 274 11.81 2.47 -12.52
C ALA A 274 10.53 2.27 -11.67
N PRO A 275 9.35 2.16 -12.29
CA PRO A 275 8.13 1.77 -11.59
C PRO A 275 8.26 0.37 -10.98
N THR A 276 7.40 0.05 -10.01
CA THR A 276 7.30 -1.30 -9.46
C THR A 276 6.89 -2.28 -10.56
N THR A 277 7.66 -3.37 -10.69
CA THR A 277 7.41 -4.42 -11.67
C THR A 277 6.79 -5.65 -11.01
N TYR A 278 5.95 -6.38 -11.75
CA TYR A 278 5.34 -7.65 -11.32
C TYR A 278 4.53 -7.58 -10.03
N PHE A 279 4.09 -6.41 -9.65
CA PHE A 279 3.18 -6.20 -8.53
C PHE A 279 2.10 -5.19 -8.91
N PRO A 280 0.83 -5.46 -8.60
CA PRO A 280 0.29 -6.68 -8.00
C PRO A 280 0.32 -7.89 -8.96
N LEU A 281 0.38 -9.10 -8.40
CA LEU A 281 0.53 -10.35 -9.17
C LEU A 281 -0.65 -10.66 -10.09
N LEU A 282 -1.80 -10.03 -9.85
CA LEU A 282 -3.02 -10.18 -10.66
C LEU A 282 -2.85 -9.72 -12.11
N VAL A 283 -1.92 -8.79 -12.36
CA VAL A 283 -1.71 -8.22 -13.69
C VAL A 283 -0.38 -8.72 -14.27
N PRO A 284 -0.38 -9.53 -15.33
CA PRO A 284 0.86 -10.03 -15.93
C PRO A 284 1.64 -8.91 -16.61
N GLU A 285 2.98 -9.00 -16.52
CA GLU A 285 3.92 -8.03 -17.12
C GLU A 285 3.54 -6.59 -16.80
N CYS A 286 3.25 -6.31 -15.52
CA CYS A 286 2.76 -5.01 -15.10
C CYS A 286 3.89 -4.06 -14.69
N LEU A 287 3.61 -2.78 -14.90
CA LEU A 287 4.27 -1.65 -14.28
C LEU A 287 3.24 -0.90 -13.45
N LEU A 288 3.45 -0.82 -12.14
CA LEU A 288 2.66 0.02 -11.23
C LEU A 288 3.33 1.38 -11.15
N ILE A 289 2.66 2.41 -11.66
CA ILE A 289 3.19 3.76 -11.84
C ILE A 289 2.52 4.72 -10.86
N GLU A 290 3.32 5.31 -9.99
CA GLU A 290 2.92 6.35 -9.05
C GLU A 290 3.75 7.62 -9.32
N PRO A 291 3.19 8.65 -9.98
CA PRO A 291 3.94 9.89 -10.29
C PRO A 291 4.12 10.82 -9.08
N THR A 292 3.38 10.64 -8.02
CA THR A 292 3.27 11.49 -6.84
C THR A 292 2.74 12.91 -7.13
N GLU A 293 2.47 13.68 -6.07
CA GLU A 293 2.03 15.07 -6.16
C GLU A 293 3.18 16.05 -6.44
N THR A 294 4.43 15.59 -6.28
CA THR A 294 5.62 16.45 -6.39
C THR A 294 6.10 16.65 -7.81
N GLU A 295 5.65 15.80 -8.75
CA GLU A 295 6.13 15.86 -10.11
C GLU A 295 5.48 16.99 -10.91
N ALA A 296 6.34 17.81 -11.54
CA ALA A 296 5.90 18.86 -12.45
C ALA A 296 5.41 18.25 -13.78
N LYS A 297 4.52 18.99 -14.47
CA LYS A 297 3.97 18.54 -15.76
C LYS A 297 5.05 18.19 -16.79
N GLU A 298 6.13 18.99 -16.80
CA GLU A 298 7.28 18.80 -17.70
C GLU A 298 7.95 17.43 -17.47
N GLU A 299 8.08 16.99 -16.20
CA GLU A 299 8.62 15.68 -15.86
C GLU A 299 7.67 14.56 -16.27
N LEU A 300 6.37 14.75 -16.09
CA LEU A 300 5.37 13.80 -16.57
C LEU A 300 5.43 13.63 -18.09
N ASP A 301 5.56 14.75 -18.83
CA ASP A 301 5.70 14.73 -20.29
C ASP A 301 7.01 14.06 -20.73
N ARG A 302 8.12 14.29 -20.02
CA ARG A 302 9.40 13.60 -20.25
C ARG A 302 9.28 12.08 -20.02
N PHE A 303 8.58 11.68 -18.97
CA PHE A 303 8.32 10.26 -18.70
C PHE A 303 7.52 9.61 -19.85
N VAL A 304 6.45 10.26 -20.33
CA VAL A 304 5.66 9.78 -21.47
C VAL A 304 6.54 9.65 -22.73
N ALA A 305 7.41 10.63 -22.99
CA ALA A 305 8.32 10.59 -24.14
C ALA A 305 9.31 9.40 -24.02
N ALA A 306 9.90 9.21 -22.83
CA ALA A 306 10.80 8.08 -22.57
C ALA A 306 10.11 6.71 -22.75
N MET A 307 8.91 6.56 -22.19
CA MET A 307 8.11 5.33 -22.34
C MET A 307 7.77 5.06 -23.82
N THR A 308 7.37 6.10 -24.57
CA THR A 308 7.05 6.00 -25.99
C THR A 308 8.28 5.61 -26.81
N GLU A 309 9.45 6.19 -26.51
CA GLU A 309 10.70 5.83 -27.15
C GLU A 309 11.08 4.36 -26.86
N ILE A 310 10.96 3.92 -25.60
CA ILE A 310 11.23 2.53 -25.22
C ILE A 310 10.29 1.56 -25.95
N LEU A 311 9.01 1.92 -26.10
CA LEU A 311 8.07 1.10 -26.86
C LEU A 311 8.52 0.95 -28.32
N ARG A 312 8.97 2.03 -28.96
CA ARG A 312 9.51 2.01 -30.32
C ARG A 312 10.81 1.19 -30.38
N GLU A 313 11.76 1.38 -29.45
CA GLU A 313 12.98 0.61 -29.35
C GLU A 313 12.68 -0.90 -29.20
N ALA A 314 11.67 -1.27 -28.42
CA ALA A 314 11.26 -2.66 -28.22
C ALA A 314 10.72 -3.32 -29.51
N GLU A 315 10.06 -2.55 -30.39
CA GLU A 315 9.56 -3.04 -31.67
C GLU A 315 10.66 -3.07 -32.74
N GLU A 316 11.52 -2.06 -32.82
CA GLU A 316 12.56 -1.93 -33.85
C GLU A 316 13.84 -2.71 -33.54
N ASN A 317 14.26 -2.74 -32.25
CA ASN A 317 15.48 -3.38 -31.78
C ASN A 317 15.31 -3.91 -30.35
N PRO A 318 14.60 -5.01 -30.14
CA PRO A 318 14.30 -5.54 -28.80
C PRO A 318 15.56 -5.85 -27.97
N GLU A 319 16.68 -6.19 -28.59
CA GLU A 319 17.92 -6.50 -27.89
C GLU A 319 18.51 -5.25 -27.17
N LEU A 320 18.28 -4.06 -27.71
CA LEU A 320 18.67 -2.81 -27.05
C LEU A 320 17.95 -2.65 -25.69
N VAL A 321 16.67 -3.02 -25.63
CA VAL A 321 15.89 -2.93 -24.38
C VAL A 321 16.23 -4.08 -23.43
N LYS A 322 16.37 -5.31 -23.94
CA LYS A 322 16.72 -6.49 -23.14
C LYS A 322 18.09 -6.41 -22.48
N SER A 323 19.06 -5.76 -23.12
CA SER A 323 20.43 -5.60 -22.59
C SER A 323 20.60 -4.38 -21.66
N ALA A 324 19.56 -3.54 -21.49
CA ALA A 324 19.60 -2.40 -20.58
C ALA A 324 19.77 -2.84 -19.09
N PRO A 325 20.38 -1.98 -18.24
CA PRO A 325 20.79 -0.60 -18.47
C PRO A 325 22.16 -0.51 -19.16
N HIS A 326 22.39 0.56 -19.93
CA HIS A 326 23.66 0.79 -20.67
C HIS A 326 24.51 1.89 -20.04
N THR A 327 23.90 2.88 -19.42
CA THR A 327 24.56 4.10 -18.92
C THR A 327 24.92 4.03 -17.44
N LEU A 328 24.44 3.01 -16.71
CA LEU A 328 24.70 2.85 -15.29
C LEU A 328 26.00 2.07 -15.02
N PRO A 329 26.65 2.32 -13.86
CA PRO A 329 27.85 1.59 -13.45
C PRO A 329 27.61 0.08 -13.29
N VAL A 330 26.40 -0.30 -12.87
CA VAL A 330 25.99 -1.69 -12.69
C VAL A 330 25.01 -2.08 -13.77
N ARG A 331 25.28 -3.20 -14.43
CA ARG A 331 24.43 -3.80 -15.47
C ARG A 331 23.34 -4.70 -14.84
N ARG A 332 22.88 -5.70 -15.59
CA ARG A 332 21.95 -6.72 -15.08
C ARG A 332 22.54 -7.44 -13.89
N LEU A 333 21.76 -7.59 -12.84
CA LEU A 333 22.10 -8.40 -11.69
C LEU A 333 21.58 -9.82 -11.89
N ASP A 334 22.26 -10.80 -11.29
CA ASP A 334 21.77 -12.17 -11.18
C ASP A 334 20.82 -12.25 -9.97
N ASP A 335 19.56 -11.86 -10.18
CA ASP A 335 18.53 -11.82 -9.13
C ASP A 335 18.25 -13.23 -8.58
N VAL A 336 18.41 -14.29 -9.40
CA VAL A 336 18.20 -15.68 -8.98
C VAL A 336 19.30 -16.10 -8.01
N ARG A 337 20.55 -15.82 -8.35
CA ARG A 337 21.67 -16.10 -7.49
C ARG A 337 21.60 -15.29 -6.20
N ALA A 338 21.28 -14.00 -6.29
CA ALA A 338 21.12 -13.12 -5.14
C ALA A 338 20.07 -13.63 -4.15
N ALA A 339 18.99 -14.24 -4.63
CA ALA A 339 17.94 -14.79 -3.79
C ALA A 339 18.29 -16.18 -3.19
N ARG A 340 19.05 -17.01 -3.93
CA ARG A 340 19.35 -18.40 -3.54
C ARG A 340 20.67 -18.56 -2.78
N GLU A 341 21.64 -17.72 -3.05
CA GLU A 341 22.99 -17.78 -2.50
C GLU A 341 23.27 -16.50 -1.71
N LEU A 342 22.57 -16.33 -0.59
CA LEU A 342 22.70 -15.14 0.26
C LEU A 342 24.12 -15.11 0.89
N ASP A 343 24.95 -14.19 0.41
CA ASP A 343 26.22 -13.81 1.05
C ASP A 343 26.15 -12.30 1.41
N LEU A 344 25.69 -12.02 2.61
CA LEU A 344 25.47 -10.66 3.12
C LEU A 344 26.67 -10.11 3.89
N ALA A 345 27.72 -10.90 4.06
CA ALA A 345 28.92 -10.46 4.75
C ALA A 345 29.89 -9.80 3.77
N TRP A 346 30.32 -8.58 4.10
CA TRP A 346 31.43 -7.96 3.39
C TRP A 346 32.72 -8.74 3.70
N LYS A 347 33.47 -9.14 2.65
CA LYS A 347 34.79 -9.76 2.75
C LYS A 347 35.79 -8.82 2.11
N PRO A 348 36.93 -8.55 2.77
CA PRO A 348 38.01 -7.80 2.13
C PRO A 348 38.50 -8.58 0.91
N ALA A 349 38.87 -7.83 -0.15
CA ALA A 349 39.42 -8.41 -1.38
C ALA A 349 40.83 -8.98 -1.14
#